data_9768bae770cd771950a6799dcd1dc44f
#
_entry.id   9768bae770cd771950a6799dcd1dc44f
#
_cell.length_a   1.000
_cell.length_b   1.000
_cell.length_c   1.000
_cell.angle_alpha   90.00
_cell.angle_beta   90.00
_cell.angle_gamma   90.00
#
_symmetry.space_group_name_H-M   'P 1'
#
loop_
_entity.id
_entity.type
_entity.pdbx_description
1 polymer ?
#
loop_
_entity_poly.entity_id
_entity_poly.type
_entity_poly.pdbx_seq_one_letter_code
_entity_poly.pdbx_strand_id
1 'polypeptide(L)'
;MIQISGAKKYSLFILMLNLFIALLGQGMVIPILPDYLKEFDAAGSAAGYLVAAFGAAQFLFSPIGGRFSDKYGRKKMILLGLFFTVIADYLFAIAHHLVLLYIARFVGGIGLGIMVPSVLAYVADVTTDATRAKGMGYLSASMNLGMVLGPGIGGIIAQAGIRMPYYIAAALGLAATLLTFILPETLPSHLRKAASSSGVKQPSILKQLLQSFRSPYFKLLLLILIITFGLINYETVYSLYVEQKYGFTSREISILITLGALIGTVVQVWLIESAINRLGESKLIKWSLLITSASLVLMLIKVNFVYLLAVSSLFFIFNAFLRPTINTLLSKQAKDQQGFVSGLNTTYTSLGNVIGPVLAGNFFDKNLNFPYIMGAIILLASVFFPLRNYNSNIERGVTDE
;
A
#
# COMPACT_ATOMS: atom_id res chain seq x y z
N MET A 1 -12.14 28.54 -10.52
CA MET A 1 -10.94 27.69 -10.73
C MET A 1 -9.75 28.33 -10.06
N ILE A 2 -9.29 27.84 -8.91
CA ILE A 2 -8.12 28.36 -8.20
C ILE A 2 -6.89 27.83 -8.97
N GLN A 3 -6.19 28.73 -9.66
CA GLN A 3 -5.00 28.39 -10.46
C GLN A 3 -3.80 28.14 -9.52
N ILE A 4 -3.27 26.92 -9.56
CA ILE A 4 -1.91 26.66 -9.05
C ILE A 4 -0.94 27.37 -9.99
N SER A 5 -0.02 28.21 -9.47
CA SER A 5 0.95 28.93 -10.31
C SER A 5 1.81 27.94 -11.13
N GLY A 6 2.31 28.34 -12.30
CA GLY A 6 3.02 27.45 -13.23
C GLY A 6 4.15 26.64 -12.59
N ALA A 7 5.01 27.26 -11.79
CA ALA A 7 6.11 26.60 -11.08
C ALA A 7 5.61 25.50 -10.09
N LYS A 8 4.47 25.73 -9.44
CA LYS A 8 3.86 24.75 -8.52
C LYS A 8 3.25 23.56 -9.26
N LYS A 9 2.76 23.75 -10.52
CA LYS A 9 2.24 22.64 -11.34
C LYS A 9 3.35 21.69 -11.78
N TYR A 10 4.52 22.20 -12.18
CA TYR A 10 5.67 21.36 -12.52
C TYR A 10 6.16 20.54 -11.34
N SER A 11 6.25 21.15 -10.15
CA SER A 11 6.65 20.44 -8.94
C SER A 11 5.70 19.29 -8.63
N LEU A 12 4.38 19.53 -8.67
CA LEU A 12 3.39 18.49 -8.41
C LEU A 12 3.51 17.34 -9.42
N PHE A 13 3.68 17.66 -10.72
CA PHE A 13 3.82 16.63 -11.75
C PHE A 13 5.08 15.77 -11.54
N ILE A 14 6.23 16.37 -11.24
CA ILE A 14 7.47 15.61 -10.96
C ILE A 14 7.29 14.71 -9.73
N LEU A 15 6.64 15.19 -8.68
CA LEU A 15 6.37 14.39 -7.47
C LEU A 15 5.41 13.22 -7.74
N MET A 16 4.39 13.46 -8.58
CA MET A 16 3.49 12.40 -9.05
C MET A 16 4.26 11.34 -9.84
N LEU A 17 5.13 11.77 -10.74
CA LEU A 17 5.97 10.89 -11.56
C LEU A 17 6.93 10.07 -10.69
N ASN A 18 7.56 10.70 -9.68
CA ASN A 18 8.45 10.01 -8.74
C ASN A 18 7.74 8.88 -7.99
N LEU A 19 6.56 9.16 -7.43
CA LEU A 19 5.77 8.14 -6.72
C LEU A 19 5.26 7.06 -7.67
N PHE A 20 4.81 7.44 -8.85
CA PHE A 20 4.37 6.51 -9.88
C PHE A 20 5.49 5.53 -10.26
N ILE A 21 6.69 6.04 -10.59
CA ILE A 21 7.83 5.19 -11.00
C ILE A 21 8.27 4.29 -9.86
N ALA A 22 8.37 4.80 -8.64
CA ALA A 22 8.80 4.00 -7.50
C ALA A 22 7.81 2.87 -7.18
N LEU A 23 6.50 3.12 -7.24
CA LEU A 23 5.47 2.11 -7.01
C LEU A 23 5.31 1.17 -8.22
N LEU A 24 5.56 1.66 -9.44
CA LEU A 24 5.63 0.83 -10.64
C LEU A 24 6.73 -0.23 -10.51
N GLY A 25 7.94 0.16 -10.13
CA GLY A 25 9.06 -0.75 -9.89
C GLY A 25 8.71 -1.80 -8.82
N GLN A 26 8.09 -1.38 -7.73
CA GLN A 26 7.61 -2.31 -6.70
C GLN A 26 6.58 -3.31 -7.24
N GLY A 27 5.62 -2.86 -8.05
CA GLY A 27 4.59 -3.70 -8.64
C GLY A 27 5.12 -4.69 -9.66
N MET A 28 6.14 -4.33 -10.45
CA MET A 28 6.75 -5.19 -11.46
C MET A 28 7.27 -6.53 -10.90
N VAL A 29 7.64 -6.55 -9.63
CA VAL A 29 8.18 -7.74 -8.95
C VAL A 29 7.16 -8.86 -8.82
N ILE A 30 5.89 -8.51 -8.58
CA ILE A 30 4.87 -9.46 -8.15
C ILE A 30 4.71 -10.66 -9.10
N PRO A 31 4.54 -10.48 -10.43
CA PRO A 31 4.29 -11.59 -11.34
C PRO A 31 5.55 -12.43 -11.67
N ILE A 32 6.74 -11.88 -11.44
CA ILE A 32 8.00 -12.54 -11.77
C ILE A 32 8.68 -13.18 -10.56
N LEU A 33 8.12 -12.97 -9.37
CA LEU A 33 8.65 -13.52 -8.13
C LEU A 33 8.75 -15.06 -8.16
N PRO A 34 7.77 -15.82 -8.71
CA PRO A 34 7.88 -17.27 -8.83
C PRO A 34 9.12 -17.71 -9.60
N ASP A 35 9.42 -17.06 -10.75
CA ASP A 35 10.58 -17.39 -11.59
C ASP A 35 11.90 -17.13 -10.84
N TYR A 36 11.99 -16.03 -10.07
CA TYR A 36 13.15 -15.76 -9.22
C TYR A 36 13.32 -16.79 -8.11
N LEU A 37 12.25 -17.19 -7.43
CA LEU A 37 12.34 -18.19 -6.37
C LEU A 37 12.78 -19.55 -6.89
N LYS A 38 12.34 -19.92 -8.10
CA LYS A 38 12.82 -21.13 -8.78
C LYS A 38 14.32 -21.06 -9.12
N GLU A 39 14.80 -19.90 -9.62
CA GLU A 39 16.23 -19.73 -9.95
C GLU A 39 17.12 -19.94 -8.71
N PHE A 40 16.60 -19.61 -7.50
CA PHE A 40 17.35 -19.76 -6.25
C PHE A 40 16.96 -20.99 -5.43
N ASP A 41 16.15 -21.89 -5.98
CA ASP A 41 15.62 -23.07 -5.29
C ASP A 41 15.01 -22.72 -3.92
N ALA A 42 14.27 -21.60 -3.87
CA ALA A 42 13.74 -21.01 -2.66
C ALA A 42 12.27 -21.37 -2.45
N ALA A 43 11.90 -21.62 -1.19
CA ALA A 43 10.53 -21.93 -0.78
C ALA A 43 9.61 -20.69 -0.85
N GLY A 44 8.29 -20.88 -0.77
CA GLY A 44 7.28 -19.83 -0.76
C GLY A 44 7.40 -18.87 0.43
N SER A 45 7.93 -19.34 1.56
CA SER A 45 8.26 -18.49 2.72
C SER A 45 9.26 -17.39 2.38
N ALA A 46 10.16 -17.61 1.40
CA ALA A 46 11.07 -16.59 0.93
C ALA A 46 10.32 -15.39 0.30
N ALA A 47 9.22 -15.61 -0.44
CA ALA A 47 8.35 -14.54 -0.92
C ALA A 47 7.80 -13.72 0.24
N GLY A 48 7.28 -14.39 1.27
CA GLY A 48 6.78 -13.74 2.47
C GLY A 48 7.83 -12.88 3.16
N TYR A 49 9.02 -13.39 3.34
CA TYR A 49 10.12 -12.64 3.97
C TYR A 49 10.63 -11.47 3.11
N LEU A 50 10.63 -11.60 1.77
CA LEU A 50 10.99 -10.51 0.86
C LEU A 50 9.99 -9.34 0.97
N VAL A 51 8.70 -9.62 1.02
CA VAL A 51 7.66 -8.58 1.19
C VAL A 51 7.71 -8.00 2.60
N ALA A 52 7.87 -8.84 3.63
CA ALA A 52 7.98 -8.39 5.01
C ALA A 52 9.21 -7.52 5.27
N ALA A 53 10.37 -7.87 4.69
CA ALA A 53 11.60 -7.08 4.81
C ALA A 53 11.42 -5.66 4.26
N PHE A 54 10.76 -5.54 3.09
CA PHE A 54 10.41 -4.25 2.50
C PHE A 54 9.46 -3.45 3.40
N GLY A 55 8.35 -4.06 3.83
CA GLY A 55 7.34 -3.41 4.68
C GLY A 55 7.90 -2.99 6.04
N ALA A 56 8.73 -3.82 6.67
CA ALA A 56 9.39 -3.51 7.93
C ALA A 56 10.36 -2.34 7.79
N ALA A 57 11.20 -2.34 6.75
CA ALA A 57 12.11 -1.22 6.50
C ALA A 57 11.34 0.07 6.23
N GLN A 58 10.31 0.04 5.39
CA GLN A 58 9.46 1.20 5.12
C GLN A 58 8.82 1.75 6.40
N PHE A 59 8.29 0.88 7.24
CA PHE A 59 7.68 1.27 8.52
C PHE A 59 8.68 1.93 9.47
N LEU A 60 9.85 1.33 9.65
CA LEU A 60 10.89 1.84 10.54
C LEU A 60 11.45 3.19 10.08
N PHE A 61 11.64 3.34 8.76
CA PHE A 61 12.28 4.54 8.20
C PHE A 61 11.30 5.66 7.85
N SER A 62 9.99 5.41 7.81
CA SER A 62 9.00 6.46 7.50
C SER A 62 8.97 7.59 8.54
N PRO A 63 8.94 7.35 9.86
CA PRO A 63 9.05 8.42 10.84
C PRO A 63 10.41 9.13 10.83
N ILE A 64 11.48 8.40 10.52
CA ILE A 64 12.84 8.94 10.40
C ILE A 64 12.93 9.86 9.19
N GLY A 65 12.39 9.41 8.04
CA GLY A 65 12.32 10.16 6.80
C GLY A 65 11.54 11.48 6.94
N GLY A 66 10.40 11.44 7.63
CA GLY A 66 9.63 12.63 7.96
C GLY A 66 10.44 13.66 8.75
N ARG A 67 11.07 13.23 9.86
CA ARG A 67 11.92 14.12 10.70
C ARG A 67 13.13 14.67 9.93
N PHE A 68 13.77 13.82 9.14
CA PHE A 68 14.91 14.27 8.34
C PHE A 68 14.48 15.22 7.23
N SER A 69 13.29 15.04 6.68
CA SER A 69 12.68 15.97 5.74
C SER A 69 12.45 17.36 6.35
N ASP A 70 12.01 17.41 7.62
CA ASP A 70 11.87 18.67 8.37
C ASP A 70 13.22 19.32 8.72
N LYS A 71 14.24 18.51 8.93
CA LYS A 71 15.57 18.98 9.36
C LYS A 71 16.48 19.36 8.18
N TYR A 72 16.53 18.53 7.15
CA TYR A 72 17.49 18.66 6.05
C TYR A 72 16.87 19.23 4.76
N GLY A 73 15.55 19.31 4.68
CA GLY A 73 14.79 19.80 3.53
C GLY A 73 14.09 18.69 2.75
N ARG A 74 12.98 19.06 2.11
CA ARG A 74 12.09 18.14 1.40
C ARG A 74 12.78 17.51 0.18
N LYS A 75 13.36 18.36 -0.69
CA LYS A 75 14.03 17.94 -1.91
C LYS A 75 15.15 16.93 -1.66
N LYS A 76 15.99 17.19 -0.64
CA LYS A 76 17.13 16.30 -0.33
C LYS A 76 16.67 14.91 0.08
N MET A 77 15.60 14.82 0.86
CA MET A 77 15.06 13.53 1.31
C MET A 77 14.34 12.79 0.19
N ILE A 78 13.67 13.49 -0.72
CA ILE A 78 13.09 12.89 -1.93
C ILE A 78 14.20 12.28 -2.80
N LEU A 79 15.28 13.03 -3.06
CA LEU A 79 16.44 12.54 -3.81
C LEU A 79 17.10 11.33 -3.15
N LEU A 80 17.28 11.38 -1.82
CA LEU A 80 17.85 10.25 -1.06
C LEU A 80 16.95 9.01 -1.15
N GLY A 81 15.65 9.17 -1.02
CA GLY A 81 14.69 8.07 -1.15
C GLY A 81 14.70 7.46 -2.55
N LEU A 82 14.67 8.29 -3.62
CA LEU A 82 14.80 7.81 -5.00
C LEU A 82 16.14 7.10 -5.24
N PHE A 83 17.22 7.60 -4.70
CA PHE A 83 18.54 6.97 -4.82
C PHE A 83 18.54 5.55 -4.21
N PHE A 84 17.93 5.38 -3.03
CA PHE A 84 17.79 4.05 -2.42
C PHE A 84 16.87 3.13 -3.25
N THR A 85 15.80 3.63 -3.85
CA THR A 85 14.95 2.81 -4.72
C THR A 85 15.69 2.36 -5.97
N VAL A 86 16.47 3.25 -6.61
CA VAL A 86 17.32 2.92 -7.77
C VAL A 86 18.35 1.84 -7.41
N ILE A 87 19.03 2.00 -6.27
CA ILE A 87 19.98 0.98 -5.79
C ILE A 87 19.26 -0.34 -5.55
N ALA A 88 18.08 -0.33 -4.92
CA ALA A 88 17.31 -1.54 -4.64
C ALA A 88 16.94 -2.28 -5.92
N ASP A 89 16.41 -1.57 -6.91
CA ASP A 89 16.04 -2.16 -8.20
C ASP A 89 17.26 -2.72 -8.92
N TYR A 90 18.37 -1.98 -8.91
CA TYR A 90 19.62 -2.46 -9.51
C TYR A 90 20.18 -3.69 -8.80
N LEU A 91 20.21 -3.69 -7.45
CA LEU A 91 20.65 -4.86 -6.67
C LEU A 91 19.75 -6.08 -6.94
N PHE A 92 18.45 -5.86 -7.10
CA PHE A 92 17.52 -6.94 -7.45
C PHE A 92 17.81 -7.50 -8.85
N ALA A 93 18.12 -6.62 -9.82
CA ALA A 93 18.46 -7.02 -11.19
C ALA A 93 19.73 -7.88 -11.29
N ILE A 94 20.76 -7.55 -10.49
CA ILE A 94 22.05 -8.26 -10.50
C ILE A 94 22.11 -9.41 -9.48
N ALA A 95 21.02 -9.70 -8.76
CA ALA A 95 21.04 -10.70 -7.73
C ALA A 95 21.31 -12.10 -8.28
N HIS A 96 22.29 -12.78 -7.68
CA HIS A 96 22.64 -14.18 -7.94
C HIS A 96 22.47 -15.05 -6.67
N HIS A 97 22.03 -14.44 -5.56
CA HIS A 97 21.79 -15.13 -4.30
C HIS A 97 20.57 -14.53 -3.60
N LEU A 98 19.79 -15.37 -2.94
CA LEU A 98 18.57 -14.96 -2.22
C LEU A 98 18.84 -13.85 -1.19
N VAL A 99 20.00 -13.89 -0.53
CA VAL A 99 20.38 -12.85 0.46
C VAL A 99 20.42 -11.46 -0.18
N LEU A 100 20.90 -11.34 -1.42
CA LEU A 100 20.95 -10.05 -2.13
C LEU A 100 19.55 -9.53 -2.44
N LEU A 101 18.59 -10.42 -2.71
CA LEU A 101 17.18 -10.03 -2.86
C LEU A 101 16.60 -9.46 -1.55
N TYR A 102 16.91 -10.06 -0.40
CA TYR A 102 16.48 -9.52 0.90
C TYR A 102 17.09 -8.14 1.17
N ILE A 103 18.38 -7.97 0.88
CA ILE A 103 19.05 -6.67 1.01
C ILE A 103 18.40 -5.64 0.08
N ALA A 104 18.17 -5.99 -1.18
CA ALA A 104 17.52 -5.13 -2.15
C ALA A 104 16.12 -4.69 -1.66
N ARG A 105 15.32 -5.62 -1.16
CA ARG A 105 13.99 -5.32 -0.60
C ARG A 105 14.05 -4.40 0.60
N PHE A 106 14.98 -4.66 1.52
CA PHE A 106 15.18 -3.82 2.70
C PHE A 106 15.61 -2.40 2.30
N VAL A 107 16.56 -2.27 1.37
CA VAL A 107 17.01 -0.97 0.84
C VAL A 107 15.88 -0.22 0.13
N GLY A 108 15.06 -0.92 -0.66
CA GLY A 108 13.87 -0.33 -1.31
C GLY A 108 12.85 0.17 -0.30
N GLY A 109 12.63 -0.57 0.79
CA GLY A 109 11.79 -0.16 1.90
C GLY A 109 12.30 1.10 2.60
N ILE A 110 13.61 1.24 2.80
CA ILE A 110 14.23 2.49 3.28
C ILE A 110 13.93 3.64 2.32
N GLY A 111 14.11 3.41 1.01
CA GLY A 111 13.88 4.41 -0.03
C GLY A 111 12.47 4.99 0.02
N LEU A 112 11.44 4.14 -0.04
CA LEU A 112 10.04 4.57 0.06
C LEU A 112 9.69 5.13 1.45
N GLY A 113 10.26 4.58 2.52
CA GLY A 113 10.09 5.08 3.88
C GLY A 113 10.55 6.53 4.05
N ILE A 114 11.63 6.92 3.36
CA ILE A 114 12.14 8.31 3.38
C ILE A 114 11.39 9.19 2.37
N MET A 115 11.14 8.69 1.16
CA MET A 115 10.59 9.47 0.05
C MET A 115 9.14 9.87 0.28
N VAL A 116 8.27 8.92 0.64
CA VAL A 116 6.81 9.16 0.70
C VAL A 116 6.45 10.29 1.67
N PRO A 117 6.87 10.30 2.95
CA PRO A 117 6.54 11.40 3.85
C PRO A 117 7.13 12.74 3.38
N SER A 118 8.30 12.72 2.72
CA SER A 118 8.93 13.93 2.19
C SER A 118 8.16 14.52 1.02
N VAL A 119 7.61 13.68 0.12
CA VAL A 119 6.74 14.10 -0.98
C VAL A 119 5.43 14.66 -0.45
N LEU A 120 4.79 14.01 0.52
CA LEU A 120 3.56 14.50 1.14
C LEU A 120 3.77 15.86 1.78
N ALA A 121 4.87 16.05 2.51
CA ALA A 121 5.23 17.32 3.12
C ALA A 121 5.52 18.40 2.05
N TYR A 122 6.24 18.07 0.97
CA TYR A 122 6.48 18.98 -0.13
C TYR A 122 5.17 19.49 -0.75
N VAL A 123 4.22 18.57 -1.01
CA VAL A 123 2.91 18.96 -1.56
C VAL A 123 2.12 19.82 -0.57
N ALA A 124 2.21 19.55 0.74
CA ALA A 124 1.60 20.41 1.75
C ALA A 124 2.19 21.83 1.72
N ASP A 125 3.51 21.96 1.50
CA ASP A 125 4.19 23.26 1.42
C ASP A 125 3.82 24.08 0.17
N VAL A 126 3.55 23.42 -0.99
CA VAL A 126 3.25 24.12 -2.26
C VAL A 126 1.75 24.31 -2.53
N THR A 127 0.88 23.72 -1.71
CA THR A 127 -0.58 23.83 -1.81
C THR A 127 -1.13 24.74 -0.73
N THR A 128 -2.29 25.37 -1.00
CA THR A 128 -3.11 26.07 0.00
C THR A 128 -4.09 25.11 0.63
N ASP A 129 -4.73 25.48 1.74
CA ASP A 129 -5.76 24.63 2.39
C ASP A 129 -6.88 24.24 1.42
N ALA A 130 -7.28 25.16 0.53
CA ALA A 130 -8.30 24.90 -0.50
C ALA A 130 -7.87 23.93 -1.61
N THR A 131 -6.55 23.79 -1.87
CA THR A 131 -6.02 22.93 -2.95
C THR A 131 -5.30 21.71 -2.44
N ARG A 132 -5.03 21.61 -1.13
CA ARG A 132 -4.27 20.52 -0.51
C ARG A 132 -4.91 19.17 -0.74
N ALA A 133 -6.20 19.04 -0.51
CA ALA A 133 -6.93 17.80 -0.73
C ALA A 133 -6.79 17.30 -2.17
N LYS A 134 -6.86 18.20 -3.16
CA LYS A 134 -6.67 17.88 -4.59
C LYS A 134 -5.24 17.44 -4.87
N GLY A 135 -4.23 18.12 -4.32
CA GLY A 135 -2.81 17.75 -4.45
C GLY A 135 -2.52 16.36 -3.89
N MET A 136 -3.01 16.07 -2.68
CA MET A 136 -2.88 14.74 -2.05
C MET A 136 -3.62 13.65 -2.85
N GLY A 137 -4.79 13.98 -3.40
CA GLY A 137 -5.53 13.07 -4.28
C GLY A 137 -4.75 12.68 -5.53
N TYR A 138 -4.06 13.62 -6.16
CA TYR A 138 -3.19 13.35 -7.31
C TYR A 138 -2.01 12.44 -6.96
N LEU A 139 -1.37 12.65 -5.80
CA LEU A 139 -0.31 11.76 -5.33
C LEU A 139 -0.83 10.34 -5.10
N SER A 140 -1.96 10.20 -4.42
CA SER A 140 -2.59 8.89 -4.17
C SER A 140 -2.96 8.19 -5.48
N ALA A 141 -3.51 8.92 -6.45
CA ALA A 141 -3.80 8.38 -7.77
C ALA A 141 -2.54 7.89 -8.50
N SER A 142 -1.44 8.65 -8.44
CA SER A 142 -0.16 8.26 -9.05
C SER A 142 0.44 7.01 -8.39
N MET A 143 0.36 6.92 -7.06
CA MET A 143 0.79 5.73 -6.32
C MET A 143 -0.02 4.49 -6.74
N ASN A 144 -1.33 4.61 -6.75
CA ASN A 144 -2.23 3.51 -7.13
C ASN A 144 -2.01 3.08 -8.59
N LEU A 145 -1.88 4.03 -9.52
CA LEU A 145 -1.59 3.72 -10.93
C LEU A 145 -0.27 2.96 -11.08
N GLY A 146 0.79 3.38 -10.38
CA GLY A 146 2.06 2.67 -10.38
C GLY A 146 1.91 1.22 -9.91
N MET A 147 1.23 1.02 -8.80
CA MET A 147 1.03 -0.32 -8.21
C MET A 147 0.15 -1.23 -9.07
N VAL A 148 -0.89 -0.67 -9.73
CA VAL A 148 -1.81 -1.41 -10.60
C VAL A 148 -1.18 -1.75 -11.95
N LEU A 149 -0.46 -0.80 -12.57
CA LEU A 149 0.18 -1.02 -13.88
C LEU A 149 1.49 -1.79 -13.78
N GLY A 150 2.15 -1.73 -12.62
CA GLY A 150 3.44 -2.41 -12.39
C GLY A 150 3.44 -3.88 -12.77
N PRO A 151 2.54 -4.70 -12.23
CA PRO A 151 2.48 -6.12 -12.56
C PRO A 151 2.28 -6.39 -14.05
N GLY A 152 1.39 -5.63 -14.72
CA GLY A 152 1.14 -5.78 -16.16
C GLY A 152 2.37 -5.48 -17.00
N ILE A 153 3.01 -4.36 -16.74
CA ILE A 153 4.24 -3.93 -17.45
C ILE A 153 5.40 -4.89 -17.12
N GLY A 154 5.56 -5.25 -15.84
CA GLY A 154 6.61 -6.16 -15.39
C GLY A 154 6.55 -7.52 -16.06
N GLY A 155 5.37 -8.14 -16.13
CA GLY A 155 5.20 -9.44 -16.77
C GLY A 155 5.38 -9.42 -18.29
N ILE A 156 5.06 -8.30 -18.97
CA ILE A 156 5.36 -8.14 -20.40
C ILE A 156 6.86 -8.01 -20.62
N ILE A 157 7.54 -7.18 -19.86
CA ILE A 157 8.98 -6.95 -19.96
C ILE A 157 9.77 -8.22 -19.60
N ALA A 158 9.28 -9.00 -18.63
CA ALA A 158 9.92 -10.25 -18.21
C ALA A 158 10.06 -11.30 -19.33
N GLN A 159 9.27 -11.21 -20.41
CA GLN A 159 9.44 -12.07 -21.59
C GLN A 159 10.80 -11.86 -22.28
N ALA A 160 11.41 -10.68 -22.14
CA ALA A 160 12.76 -10.41 -22.62
C ALA A 160 13.87 -10.86 -21.65
N GLY A 161 13.48 -11.33 -20.46
CA GLY A 161 14.34 -11.81 -19.39
C GLY A 161 13.82 -11.39 -18.02
N ILE A 162 13.87 -12.31 -17.05
CA ILE A 162 13.30 -12.09 -15.72
C ILE A 162 13.91 -10.90 -14.96
N ARG A 163 15.12 -10.48 -15.33
CA ARG A 163 15.85 -9.35 -14.72
C ARG A 163 15.58 -8.02 -15.40
N MET A 164 15.05 -8.03 -16.64
CA MET A 164 14.78 -6.82 -17.42
C MET A 164 13.85 -5.83 -16.75
N PRO A 165 12.74 -6.24 -16.08
CA PRO A 165 11.88 -5.30 -15.37
C PRO A 165 12.63 -4.45 -14.34
N TYR A 166 13.61 -5.01 -13.66
CA TYR A 166 14.38 -4.31 -12.63
C TYR A 166 15.42 -3.36 -13.22
N TYR A 167 16.09 -3.73 -14.30
CA TYR A 167 16.97 -2.80 -15.02
C TYR A 167 16.20 -1.60 -15.53
N ILE A 168 14.99 -1.82 -16.06
CA ILE A 168 14.12 -0.73 -16.54
C ILE A 168 13.62 0.12 -15.36
N ALA A 169 13.20 -0.49 -14.24
CA ALA A 169 12.80 0.23 -13.04
C ALA A 169 13.93 1.11 -12.50
N ALA A 170 15.17 0.57 -12.43
CA ALA A 170 16.34 1.32 -12.03
C ALA A 170 16.64 2.51 -12.97
N ALA A 171 16.54 2.29 -14.29
CA ALA A 171 16.75 3.36 -15.27
C ALA A 171 15.68 4.45 -15.18
N LEU A 172 14.40 4.09 -15.03
CA LEU A 172 13.31 5.04 -14.81
C LEU A 172 13.46 5.78 -13.49
N GLY A 173 13.84 5.10 -12.42
CA GLY A 173 14.14 5.69 -11.13
C GLY A 173 15.29 6.70 -11.20
N LEU A 174 16.36 6.36 -11.96
CA LEU A 174 17.47 7.28 -12.21
C LEU A 174 17.00 8.52 -12.97
N ALA A 175 16.19 8.37 -14.02
CA ALA A 175 15.60 9.48 -14.76
C ALA A 175 14.71 10.36 -13.87
N ALA A 176 13.89 9.77 -13.01
CA ALA A 176 13.09 10.47 -12.00
C ALA A 176 13.96 11.24 -11.01
N THR A 177 15.09 10.64 -10.58
CA THR A 177 16.07 11.29 -9.71
C THR A 177 16.67 12.52 -10.39
N LEU A 178 17.08 12.41 -11.65
CA LEU A 178 17.61 13.54 -12.43
C LEU A 178 16.57 14.65 -12.60
N LEU A 179 15.32 14.31 -12.89
CA LEU A 179 14.23 15.32 -12.97
C LEU A 179 13.98 15.99 -11.61
N THR A 180 14.16 15.30 -10.51
CA THR A 180 13.98 15.86 -9.17
C THR A 180 15.02 16.94 -8.82
N PHE A 181 16.18 16.98 -9.48
CA PHE A 181 17.14 18.06 -9.28
C PHE A 181 16.61 19.42 -9.75
N ILE A 182 15.62 19.46 -10.63
CA ILE A 182 14.97 20.70 -11.11
C ILE A 182 14.04 21.30 -10.03
N LEU A 183 13.54 20.45 -9.09
CA LEU A 183 12.66 20.93 -8.03
C LEU A 183 13.35 21.96 -7.14
N PRO A 184 12.66 23.08 -6.79
CA PRO A 184 13.15 23.99 -5.75
C PRO A 184 13.00 23.33 -4.37
N GLU A 185 13.82 23.73 -3.41
CA GLU A 185 13.59 23.38 -2.01
C GLU A 185 12.46 24.24 -1.44
N THR A 186 11.48 23.61 -0.79
CA THR A 186 10.31 24.31 -0.25
C THR A 186 10.47 24.74 1.19
N LEU A 187 11.30 24.05 1.97
CA LEU A 187 11.47 24.33 3.38
C LEU A 187 12.48 25.49 3.61
N PRO A 188 12.03 26.64 4.16
CA PRO A 188 12.93 27.77 4.45
C PRO A 188 14.04 27.40 5.45
N SER A 189 15.22 27.99 5.28
CA SER A 189 16.41 27.67 6.10
C SER A 189 16.23 27.95 7.60
N HIS A 190 15.42 28.97 7.97
CA HIS A 190 15.13 29.29 9.37
C HIS A 190 14.24 28.23 10.03
N LEU A 191 13.28 27.63 9.31
CA LEU A 191 12.43 26.56 9.84
C LEU A 191 13.20 25.25 10.01
N ARG A 192 14.20 24.96 9.16
CA ARG A 192 15.10 23.79 9.36
C ARG A 192 15.88 23.88 10.66
N LYS A 193 16.35 25.09 11.02
CA LYS A 193 17.05 25.32 12.30
C LYS A 193 16.11 25.14 13.50
N ALA A 194 14.87 25.63 13.41
CA ALA A 194 13.88 25.48 14.46
C ALA A 194 13.46 24.02 14.67
N ALA A 195 13.29 23.22 13.61
CA ALA A 195 12.98 21.79 13.69
C ALA A 195 14.13 20.98 14.34
N SER A 196 15.37 21.45 14.24
CA SER A 196 16.52 20.82 14.87
C SER A 196 16.54 21.00 16.40
N SER A 197 15.87 22.03 16.94
CA SER A 197 15.81 22.35 18.38
C SER A 197 14.52 21.89 19.07
N SER A 198 13.44 21.62 18.33
CA SER A 198 12.17 21.19 18.88
C SER A 198 12.17 19.67 19.11
N GLY A 199 12.67 19.25 20.26
CA GLY A 199 12.66 17.86 20.73
C GLY A 199 11.26 17.37 21.17
N VAL A 200 10.24 17.50 20.33
CA VAL A 200 8.92 16.92 20.61
C VAL A 200 9.06 15.39 20.58
N LYS A 201 9.17 14.81 21.78
CA LYS A 201 9.14 13.35 21.96
C LYS A 201 7.74 12.85 21.62
N GLN A 202 7.56 12.35 20.41
CA GLN A 202 6.35 11.54 20.15
C GLN A 202 6.37 10.30 21.06
N PRO A 203 5.25 9.92 21.65
CA PRO A 203 5.17 8.72 22.48
C PRO A 203 5.63 7.51 21.65
N SER A 204 6.33 6.57 22.30
CA SER A 204 6.82 5.37 21.60
C SER A 204 5.65 4.61 20.95
N ILE A 205 5.89 3.98 19.80
CA ILE A 205 4.90 3.20 19.06
C ILE A 205 4.23 2.18 19.98
N LEU A 206 5.01 1.53 20.85
CA LEU A 206 4.51 0.57 21.83
C LEU A 206 3.49 1.21 22.80
N LYS A 207 3.77 2.44 23.29
CA LYS A 207 2.84 3.16 24.17
C LYS A 207 1.56 3.54 23.45
N GLN A 208 1.66 3.95 22.19
CA GLN A 208 0.47 4.26 21.36
C GLN A 208 -0.37 3.00 21.11
N LEU A 209 0.26 1.86 20.82
CA LEU A 209 -0.43 0.57 20.67
C LEU A 209 -1.14 0.16 21.96
N LEU A 210 -0.47 0.24 23.11
CA LEU A 210 -1.07 -0.10 24.40
C LEU A 210 -2.27 0.82 24.73
N GLN A 211 -2.18 2.10 24.41
CA GLN A 211 -3.28 3.05 24.60
C GLN A 211 -4.46 2.75 23.65
N SER A 212 -4.20 2.25 22.45
CA SER A 212 -5.24 1.97 21.46
C SER A 212 -6.20 0.86 21.91
N PHE A 213 -5.75 -0.13 22.69
CA PHE A 213 -6.61 -1.21 23.20
C PHE A 213 -7.79 -0.70 24.04
N ARG A 214 -7.66 0.46 24.70
CA ARG A 214 -8.70 1.08 25.50
C ARG A 214 -9.48 2.15 24.74
N SER A 215 -9.17 2.38 23.47
CA SER A 215 -9.82 3.42 22.68
C SER A 215 -11.17 2.96 22.12
N PRO A 216 -12.16 3.87 21.95
CA PRO A 216 -13.47 3.54 21.38
C PRO A 216 -13.38 3.04 19.93
N TYR A 217 -12.31 3.39 19.22
CA TYR A 217 -12.07 3.01 17.82
C TYR A 217 -11.16 1.77 17.65
N PHE A 218 -10.79 1.07 18.74
CA PHE A 218 -9.94 -0.12 18.67
C PHE A 218 -10.44 -1.17 17.67
N LYS A 219 -11.75 -1.40 17.62
CA LYS A 219 -12.36 -2.38 16.69
C LYS A 219 -12.15 -2.00 15.24
N LEU A 220 -12.21 -0.70 14.90
CA LEU A 220 -11.92 -0.22 13.54
C LEU A 220 -10.43 -0.34 13.19
N LEU A 221 -9.55 -0.06 14.15
CA LEU A 221 -8.10 -0.27 13.98
C LEU A 221 -7.77 -1.75 13.76
N LEU A 222 -8.40 -2.64 14.52
CA LEU A 222 -8.25 -4.07 14.35
C LEU A 222 -8.76 -4.53 12.96
N LEU A 223 -9.86 -3.96 12.48
CA LEU A 223 -10.33 -4.20 11.11
C LEU A 223 -9.31 -3.70 10.06
N ILE A 224 -8.67 -2.55 10.25
CA ILE A 224 -7.59 -2.08 9.37
C ILE A 224 -6.44 -3.09 9.31
N LEU A 225 -6.02 -3.63 10.46
CA LEU A 225 -5.01 -4.69 10.48
C LEU A 225 -5.47 -5.92 9.71
N ILE A 226 -6.69 -6.38 9.97
CA ILE A 226 -7.24 -7.61 9.36
C ILE A 226 -7.39 -7.48 7.85
N ILE A 227 -7.96 -6.38 7.34
CA ILE A 227 -8.11 -6.18 5.89
C ILE A 227 -6.75 -6.02 5.20
N THR A 228 -5.80 -5.34 5.86
CA THR A 228 -4.44 -5.21 5.33
C THR A 228 -3.75 -6.57 5.33
N PHE A 229 -3.84 -7.31 6.43
CA PHE A 229 -3.35 -8.68 6.51
C PHE A 229 -3.95 -9.56 5.40
N GLY A 230 -5.28 -9.54 5.21
CA GLY A 230 -5.97 -10.33 4.20
C GLY A 230 -5.53 -10.01 2.76
N LEU A 231 -5.42 -8.73 2.44
CA LEU A 231 -4.95 -8.28 1.12
C LEU A 231 -3.50 -8.69 0.87
N ILE A 232 -2.60 -8.38 1.80
CA ILE A 232 -1.17 -8.67 1.63
C ILE A 232 -0.89 -10.18 1.69
N ASN A 233 -1.63 -10.92 2.51
CA ASN A 233 -1.58 -12.40 2.52
C ASN A 233 -1.96 -12.97 1.14
N TYR A 234 -3.02 -12.44 0.52
CA TYR A 234 -3.42 -12.80 -0.84
C TYR A 234 -2.32 -12.43 -1.86
N GLU A 235 -1.90 -11.18 -1.90
CA GLU A 235 -0.95 -10.67 -2.90
C GLU A 235 0.42 -11.34 -2.82
N THR A 236 0.89 -11.68 -1.62
CA THR A 236 2.23 -12.25 -1.40
C THR A 236 2.41 -13.60 -2.10
N VAL A 237 1.41 -14.45 -2.00
CA VAL A 237 1.50 -15.83 -2.53
C VAL A 237 0.69 -16.06 -3.80
N TYR A 238 -0.03 -15.04 -4.29
CA TYR A 238 -0.94 -15.20 -5.42
C TYR A 238 -0.24 -15.67 -6.69
N SER A 239 0.87 -15.05 -7.05
CA SER A 239 1.65 -15.43 -8.23
C SER A 239 2.18 -16.87 -8.12
N LEU A 240 2.72 -17.24 -6.98
CA LEU A 240 3.19 -18.60 -6.68
C LEU A 240 2.03 -19.61 -6.73
N TYR A 241 0.90 -19.26 -6.13
CA TYR A 241 -0.30 -20.12 -6.10
C TYR A 241 -0.83 -20.41 -7.51
N VAL A 242 -0.97 -19.36 -8.31
CA VAL A 242 -1.50 -19.48 -9.66
C VAL A 242 -0.53 -20.24 -10.56
N GLU A 243 0.75 -19.99 -10.42
CA GLU A 243 1.81 -20.70 -11.15
C GLU A 243 1.82 -22.19 -10.76
N GLN A 244 1.89 -22.55 -9.48
CA GLN A 244 1.99 -23.94 -9.05
C GLN A 244 0.70 -24.73 -9.26
N LYS A 245 -0.47 -24.09 -9.11
CA LYS A 245 -1.76 -24.77 -9.22
C LYS A 245 -2.27 -24.90 -10.65
N TYR A 246 -2.03 -23.88 -11.48
CA TYR A 246 -2.57 -23.79 -12.84
C TYR A 246 -1.50 -23.92 -13.93
N GLY A 247 -0.22 -23.71 -13.60
CA GLY A 247 0.89 -23.69 -14.55
C GLY A 247 0.92 -22.40 -15.39
N PHE A 248 0.35 -21.31 -14.89
CA PHE A 248 0.28 -20.05 -15.63
C PHE A 248 1.65 -19.36 -15.67
N THR A 249 1.90 -18.73 -16.80
CA THR A 249 3.12 -17.94 -17.07
C THR A 249 3.04 -16.58 -16.36
N SER A 250 4.21 -15.93 -16.16
CA SER A 250 4.30 -14.57 -15.62
C SER A 250 3.42 -13.56 -16.37
N ARG A 251 3.21 -13.77 -17.71
CA ARG A 251 2.31 -12.95 -18.53
C ARG A 251 0.84 -13.13 -18.12
N GLU A 252 0.38 -14.36 -17.97
CA GLU A 252 -1.01 -14.66 -17.56
C GLU A 252 -1.29 -14.18 -16.16
N ILE A 253 -0.35 -14.38 -15.24
CA ILE A 253 -0.40 -13.87 -13.87
C ILE A 253 -0.51 -12.34 -13.87
N SER A 254 0.29 -11.67 -14.70
CA SER A 254 0.26 -10.20 -14.85
C SER A 254 -1.10 -9.70 -15.31
N ILE A 255 -1.72 -10.38 -16.28
CA ILE A 255 -3.05 -10.03 -16.78
C ILE A 255 -4.10 -10.18 -15.66
N LEU A 256 -4.06 -11.28 -14.92
CA LEU A 256 -4.99 -11.53 -13.81
C LEU A 256 -4.91 -10.43 -12.73
N ILE A 257 -3.70 -10.09 -12.29
CA ILE A 257 -3.50 -9.10 -11.24
C ILE A 257 -3.88 -7.71 -11.74
N THR A 258 -3.40 -7.31 -12.92
CA THR A 258 -3.63 -5.97 -13.47
C THR A 258 -5.10 -5.74 -13.78
N LEU A 259 -5.77 -6.66 -14.46
CA LEU A 259 -7.20 -6.51 -14.77
C LEU A 259 -8.05 -6.54 -13.51
N GLY A 260 -7.78 -7.47 -12.58
CA GLY A 260 -8.49 -7.52 -11.31
C GLY A 260 -8.37 -6.22 -10.52
N ALA A 261 -7.16 -5.69 -10.38
CA ALA A 261 -6.90 -4.44 -9.68
C ALA A 261 -7.49 -3.21 -10.40
N LEU A 262 -7.44 -3.16 -11.75
CA LEU A 262 -8.08 -2.10 -12.54
C LEU A 262 -9.59 -2.11 -12.35
N ILE A 263 -10.23 -3.27 -12.46
CA ILE A 263 -11.68 -3.42 -12.25
C ILE A 263 -12.04 -2.97 -10.83
N GLY A 264 -11.30 -3.42 -9.81
CA GLY A 264 -11.52 -3.00 -8.43
C GLY A 264 -11.39 -1.48 -8.24
N THR A 265 -10.36 -0.87 -8.84
CA THR A 265 -10.13 0.58 -8.78
C THR A 265 -11.25 1.37 -9.46
N VAL A 266 -11.65 0.97 -10.67
CA VAL A 266 -12.76 1.62 -11.41
C VAL A 266 -14.05 1.55 -10.61
N VAL A 267 -14.40 0.36 -10.11
CA VAL A 267 -15.61 0.16 -9.31
C VAL A 267 -15.55 0.98 -8.01
N GLN A 268 -14.40 1.03 -7.34
CA GLN A 268 -14.21 1.84 -6.15
C GLN A 268 -14.48 3.32 -6.42
N VAL A 269 -13.86 3.90 -7.46
CA VAL A 269 -13.99 5.33 -7.77
C VAL A 269 -15.42 5.71 -8.12
N TRP A 270 -16.14 4.86 -8.86
CA TRP A 270 -17.46 5.18 -9.39
C TRP A 270 -18.60 4.81 -8.44
N LEU A 271 -18.46 3.75 -7.65
CA LEU A 271 -19.55 3.19 -6.88
C LEU A 271 -19.46 3.37 -5.37
N ILE A 272 -18.32 3.78 -4.82
CA ILE A 272 -18.15 3.83 -3.36
C ILE A 272 -19.14 4.80 -2.70
N GLU A 273 -19.32 5.99 -3.24
CA GLU A 273 -20.23 6.99 -2.69
C GLU A 273 -21.68 6.50 -2.75
N SER A 274 -22.11 5.97 -3.91
CA SER A 274 -23.45 5.39 -4.07
C SER A 274 -23.67 4.19 -3.15
N ALA A 275 -22.66 3.34 -2.97
CA ALA A 275 -22.74 2.19 -2.09
C ALA A 275 -22.86 2.60 -0.61
N ILE A 276 -22.08 3.59 -0.17
CA ILE A 276 -22.15 4.14 1.20
C ILE A 276 -23.52 4.79 1.43
N ASN A 277 -24.02 5.59 0.47
CA ASN A 277 -25.29 6.29 0.62
C ASN A 277 -26.50 5.34 0.65
N ARG A 278 -26.44 4.20 -0.09
CA ARG A 278 -27.54 3.21 -0.12
C ARG A 278 -27.51 2.20 1.01
N LEU A 279 -26.33 1.72 1.37
CA LEU A 279 -26.19 0.62 2.34
C LEU A 279 -25.76 1.11 3.73
N GLY A 280 -25.15 2.28 3.81
CA GLY A 280 -24.43 2.77 5.00
C GLY A 280 -23.10 2.04 5.21
N GLU A 281 -22.17 2.67 5.92
CA GLU A 281 -20.80 2.18 6.10
C GLU A 281 -20.75 0.79 6.75
N SER A 282 -21.51 0.57 7.81
CA SER A 282 -21.46 -0.70 8.55
C SER A 282 -21.93 -1.90 7.75
N LYS A 283 -23.00 -1.75 6.96
CA LYS A 283 -23.50 -2.83 6.10
C LYS A 283 -22.55 -3.06 4.93
N LEU A 284 -22.02 -1.99 4.32
CA LEU A 284 -21.06 -2.08 3.23
C LEU A 284 -19.79 -2.84 3.66
N ILE A 285 -19.24 -2.54 4.84
CA ILE A 285 -18.10 -3.27 5.40
C ILE A 285 -18.43 -4.76 5.57
N LYS A 286 -19.56 -5.09 6.17
CA LYS A 286 -19.94 -6.50 6.41
C LYS A 286 -20.13 -7.29 5.12
N TRP A 287 -20.85 -6.74 4.14
CA TRP A 287 -21.01 -7.37 2.82
C TRP A 287 -19.68 -7.51 2.10
N SER A 288 -18.84 -6.49 2.13
CA SER A 288 -17.51 -6.54 1.52
C SER A 288 -16.62 -7.60 2.18
N LEU A 289 -16.59 -7.70 3.50
CA LEU A 289 -15.86 -8.77 4.22
C LEU A 289 -16.36 -10.15 3.83
N LEU A 290 -17.69 -10.34 3.79
CA LEU A 290 -18.30 -11.63 3.45
C LEU A 290 -17.95 -12.06 2.02
N ILE A 291 -18.11 -11.16 1.05
CA ILE A 291 -17.85 -11.48 -0.37
C ILE A 291 -16.35 -11.64 -0.62
N THR A 292 -15.51 -10.82 0.00
CA THR A 292 -14.04 -10.98 -0.08
C THR A 292 -13.61 -12.34 0.51
N SER A 293 -14.18 -12.73 1.66
CA SER A 293 -13.93 -14.06 2.24
C SER A 293 -14.40 -15.20 1.33
N ALA A 294 -15.61 -15.08 0.79
CA ALA A 294 -16.15 -16.07 -0.17
C ALA A 294 -15.28 -16.18 -1.43
N SER A 295 -14.77 -15.08 -1.94
CA SER A 295 -13.85 -15.07 -3.10
C SER A 295 -12.58 -15.86 -2.82
N LEU A 296 -11.99 -15.76 -1.60
CA LEU A 296 -10.83 -16.56 -1.23
C LEU A 296 -11.15 -18.06 -1.21
N VAL A 297 -12.35 -18.45 -0.76
CA VAL A 297 -12.78 -19.86 -0.79
C VAL A 297 -13.00 -20.34 -2.23
N LEU A 298 -13.64 -19.52 -3.07
CA LEU A 298 -13.85 -19.85 -4.47
C LEU A 298 -12.54 -20.03 -5.25
N MET A 299 -11.46 -19.33 -4.89
CA MET A 299 -10.13 -19.53 -5.48
C MET A 299 -9.57 -20.94 -5.25
N LEU A 300 -10.04 -21.66 -4.23
CA LEU A 300 -9.59 -23.03 -3.98
C LEU A 300 -10.07 -24.01 -5.05
N ILE A 301 -11.10 -23.67 -5.81
CA ILE A 301 -11.65 -24.50 -6.89
C ILE A 301 -10.80 -24.29 -8.15
N LYS A 302 -10.17 -25.35 -8.65
CA LYS A 302 -9.38 -25.31 -9.89
C LYS A 302 -10.31 -25.43 -11.10
N VAL A 303 -10.44 -24.34 -11.89
CA VAL A 303 -11.27 -24.33 -13.10
C VAL A 303 -10.46 -23.91 -14.32
N ASN A 304 -10.50 -22.63 -14.69
CA ASN A 304 -9.79 -22.07 -15.84
C ASN A 304 -9.42 -20.60 -15.62
N PHE A 305 -8.73 -20.00 -16.60
CA PHE A 305 -8.28 -18.61 -16.54
C PHE A 305 -9.44 -17.61 -16.34
N VAL A 306 -10.55 -17.77 -17.08
CA VAL A 306 -11.70 -16.85 -17.01
C VAL A 306 -12.37 -16.91 -15.64
N TYR A 307 -12.51 -18.10 -15.08
CA TYR A 307 -13.04 -18.28 -13.74
C TYR A 307 -12.15 -17.58 -12.70
N LEU A 308 -10.83 -17.81 -12.77
CA LEU A 308 -9.89 -17.20 -11.83
C LEU A 308 -9.88 -15.68 -11.97
N LEU A 309 -9.97 -15.15 -13.21
CA LEU A 309 -10.10 -13.71 -13.45
C LEU A 309 -11.38 -13.15 -12.81
N ALA A 310 -12.51 -13.82 -12.96
CA ALA A 310 -13.79 -13.40 -12.37
C ALA A 310 -13.71 -13.39 -10.83
N VAL A 311 -13.18 -14.46 -10.23
CA VAL A 311 -13.04 -14.59 -8.76
C VAL A 311 -12.05 -13.57 -8.20
N SER A 312 -10.90 -13.36 -8.87
CA SER A 312 -9.92 -12.34 -8.49
C SER A 312 -10.50 -10.94 -8.61
N SER A 313 -11.25 -10.66 -9.68
CA SER A 313 -11.93 -9.37 -9.86
C SER A 313 -12.96 -9.14 -8.75
N LEU A 314 -13.72 -10.15 -8.39
CA LEU A 314 -14.68 -10.09 -7.27
C LEU A 314 -13.98 -9.77 -5.94
N PHE A 315 -12.83 -10.41 -5.68
CA PHE A 315 -11.99 -10.12 -4.52
C PHE A 315 -11.55 -8.66 -4.51
N PHE A 316 -10.96 -8.17 -5.61
CA PHE A 316 -10.45 -6.79 -5.67
C PHE A 316 -11.55 -5.76 -5.55
N ILE A 317 -12.73 -5.97 -6.16
CA ILE A 317 -13.89 -5.05 -6.08
C ILE A 317 -14.30 -4.84 -4.62
N PHE A 318 -14.56 -5.93 -3.91
CA PHE A 318 -15.09 -5.82 -2.55
C PHE A 318 -14.01 -5.45 -1.54
N ASN A 319 -12.77 -5.89 -1.74
CA ASN A 319 -11.66 -5.46 -0.93
C ASN A 319 -11.38 -3.94 -1.08
N ALA A 320 -11.57 -3.39 -2.28
CA ALA A 320 -11.36 -1.97 -2.55
C ALA A 320 -12.34 -1.06 -1.78
N PHE A 321 -13.54 -1.53 -1.43
CA PHE A 321 -14.48 -0.77 -0.60
C PHE A 321 -14.11 -0.74 0.88
N LEU A 322 -13.40 -1.75 1.39
CA LEU A 322 -13.17 -1.91 2.82
C LEU A 322 -12.39 -0.76 3.44
N ARG A 323 -11.20 -0.48 2.91
CA ARG A 323 -10.29 0.50 3.51
C ARG A 323 -10.84 1.92 3.54
N PRO A 324 -11.39 2.48 2.44
CA PRO A 324 -11.97 3.83 2.48
C PRO A 324 -13.17 3.93 3.42
N THR A 325 -14.05 2.90 3.44
CA THR A 325 -15.23 2.90 4.30
C THR A 325 -14.86 2.84 5.77
N ILE A 326 -13.87 2.00 6.14
CA ILE A 326 -13.38 1.94 7.54
C ILE A 326 -12.69 3.25 7.94
N ASN A 327 -11.89 3.85 7.04
CA ASN A 327 -11.25 5.14 7.28
C ASN A 327 -12.28 6.26 7.48
N THR A 328 -13.39 6.24 6.74
CA THR A 328 -14.51 7.19 6.94
C THR A 328 -15.12 7.05 8.34
N LEU A 329 -15.42 5.83 8.79
CA LEU A 329 -15.92 5.59 10.15
C LEU A 329 -14.90 5.98 11.21
N LEU A 330 -13.62 5.66 10.98
CA LEU A 330 -12.55 5.99 11.91
C LEU A 330 -12.39 7.51 12.06
N SER A 331 -12.43 8.26 10.96
CA SER A 331 -12.39 9.72 10.95
C SER A 331 -13.61 10.33 11.67
N LYS A 332 -14.83 9.80 11.43
CA LYS A 332 -16.05 10.25 12.14
C LYS A 332 -15.94 10.04 13.66
N GLN A 333 -15.33 8.95 14.12
CA GLN A 333 -15.16 8.66 15.55
C GLN A 333 -13.99 9.42 16.18
N ALA A 334 -12.97 9.80 15.40
CA ALA A 334 -11.77 10.46 15.88
C ALA A 334 -12.00 11.89 16.39
N LYS A 335 -13.05 12.58 15.92
CA LYS A 335 -13.37 13.98 16.29
C LYS A 335 -12.09 14.87 16.27
N ASP A 336 -11.70 15.39 17.44
CA ASP A 336 -10.54 16.26 17.60
C ASP A 336 -9.18 15.52 17.63
N GLN A 337 -9.18 14.17 17.63
CA GLN A 337 -7.97 13.34 17.71
C GLN A 337 -7.51 12.79 16.35
N GLN A 338 -7.84 13.47 15.25
CA GLN A 338 -7.56 13.00 13.88
C GLN A 338 -6.08 12.60 13.65
N GLY A 339 -5.15 13.41 14.15
CA GLY A 339 -3.71 13.12 14.01
C GLY A 339 -3.27 11.85 14.75
N PHE A 340 -3.73 11.65 15.98
CA PHE A 340 -3.43 10.48 16.78
C PHE A 340 -4.02 9.20 16.14
N VAL A 341 -5.28 9.27 15.74
CA VAL A 341 -5.99 8.15 15.10
C VAL A 341 -5.39 7.80 13.74
N SER A 342 -4.97 8.78 12.95
CA SER A 342 -4.24 8.55 11.70
C SER A 342 -2.89 7.87 11.92
N GLY A 343 -2.16 8.24 12.97
CA GLY A 343 -0.93 7.57 13.39
C GLY A 343 -1.16 6.11 13.75
N LEU A 344 -2.21 5.82 14.52
CA LEU A 344 -2.60 4.45 14.87
C LEU A 344 -3.01 3.65 13.61
N ASN A 345 -3.81 4.23 12.72
CA ASN A 345 -4.19 3.60 11.45
C ASN A 345 -2.93 3.17 10.66
N THR A 346 -1.95 4.06 10.52
CA THR A 346 -0.68 3.74 9.86
C THR A 346 0.06 2.60 10.57
N THR A 347 0.09 2.61 11.90
CA THR A 347 0.75 1.56 12.70
C THR A 347 0.09 0.20 12.49
N TYR A 348 -1.24 0.12 12.57
CA TYR A 348 -1.99 -1.13 12.36
C TYR A 348 -1.89 -1.64 10.91
N THR A 349 -1.89 -0.74 9.93
CA THR A 349 -1.59 -1.06 8.52
C THR A 349 -0.19 -1.67 8.38
N SER A 350 0.82 -1.08 9.01
CA SER A 350 2.20 -1.57 8.93
C SER A 350 2.39 -2.92 9.59
N LEU A 351 1.70 -3.17 10.71
CA LEU A 351 1.68 -4.51 11.33
C LEU A 351 1.10 -5.55 10.36
N GLY A 352 -0.01 -5.23 9.67
CA GLY A 352 -0.58 -6.11 8.64
C GLY A 352 0.41 -6.38 7.49
N ASN A 353 1.12 -5.36 7.03
CA ASN A 353 2.13 -5.46 5.95
C ASN A 353 3.35 -6.30 6.32
N VAL A 354 3.66 -6.48 7.61
CA VAL A 354 4.77 -7.33 8.07
C VAL A 354 4.29 -8.74 8.41
N ILE A 355 3.22 -8.85 9.19
CA ILE A 355 2.72 -10.15 9.67
C ILE A 355 2.09 -10.95 8.53
N GLY A 356 1.35 -10.29 7.64
CA GLY A 356 0.63 -10.93 6.53
C GLY A 356 1.54 -11.77 5.65
N PRO A 357 2.59 -11.19 5.06
CA PRO A 357 3.50 -11.91 4.16
C PRO A 357 4.23 -13.06 4.84
N VAL A 358 4.70 -12.85 6.09
CA VAL A 358 5.40 -13.89 6.85
C VAL A 358 4.50 -15.12 7.06
N LEU A 359 3.27 -14.91 7.51
CA LEU A 359 2.34 -16.00 7.71
C LEU A 359 1.91 -16.63 6.37
N ALA A 360 1.65 -15.81 5.34
CA ALA A 360 1.29 -16.29 4.01
C ALA A 360 2.34 -17.25 3.46
N GLY A 361 3.61 -16.85 3.44
CA GLY A 361 4.70 -17.68 2.91
C GLY A 361 4.91 -18.96 3.69
N ASN A 362 4.94 -18.89 5.05
CA ASN A 362 5.13 -20.09 5.88
C ASN A 362 3.95 -21.09 5.79
N PHE A 363 2.72 -20.60 5.66
CA PHE A 363 1.57 -21.48 5.47
C PHE A 363 1.51 -22.04 4.05
N PHE A 364 1.96 -21.27 3.06
CA PHE A 364 2.05 -21.73 1.67
C PHE A 364 2.99 -22.92 1.51
N ASP A 365 4.14 -22.92 2.18
CA ASP A 365 5.09 -24.06 2.17
C ASP A 365 4.50 -25.34 2.73
N LYS A 366 3.54 -25.24 3.67
CA LYS A 366 2.84 -26.39 4.20
C LYS A 366 1.76 -26.90 3.26
N ASN A 367 0.99 -26.01 2.68
CA ASN A 367 -0.05 -26.30 1.70
C ASN A 367 -0.43 -25.02 0.92
N LEU A 368 -0.50 -25.12 -0.40
CA LEU A 368 -0.88 -24.03 -1.32
C LEU A 368 -2.16 -23.29 -0.92
N ASN A 369 -3.13 -24.00 -0.36
CA ASN A 369 -4.45 -23.50 -0.03
C ASN A 369 -4.53 -22.82 1.35
N PHE A 370 -3.59 -23.11 2.27
CA PHE A 370 -3.66 -22.63 3.65
C PHE A 370 -3.71 -21.11 3.80
N PRO A 371 -2.93 -20.30 3.05
CA PRO A 371 -3.02 -18.85 3.14
C PRO A 371 -4.42 -18.32 2.81
N TYR A 372 -5.08 -18.90 1.80
CA TYR A 372 -6.42 -18.51 1.37
C TYR A 372 -7.49 -18.92 2.39
N ILE A 373 -7.39 -20.13 2.92
CA ILE A 373 -8.28 -20.61 3.98
C ILE A 373 -8.15 -19.75 5.24
N MET A 374 -6.92 -19.46 5.67
CA MET A 374 -6.65 -18.61 6.82
C MET A 374 -7.21 -17.19 6.60
N GLY A 375 -6.93 -16.58 5.44
CA GLY A 375 -7.47 -15.28 5.07
C GLY A 375 -9.00 -15.27 5.08
N ALA A 376 -9.63 -16.28 4.50
CA ALA A 376 -11.08 -16.41 4.48
C ALA A 376 -11.68 -16.51 5.89
N ILE A 377 -11.11 -17.33 6.76
CA ILE A 377 -11.58 -17.50 8.15
C ILE A 377 -11.47 -16.18 8.92
N ILE A 378 -10.34 -15.50 8.83
CA ILE A 378 -10.11 -14.23 9.56
C ILE A 378 -11.06 -13.13 9.07
N LEU A 379 -11.25 -12.99 7.74
CA LEU A 379 -12.20 -12.02 7.17
C LEU A 379 -13.64 -12.38 7.55
N LEU A 380 -14.04 -13.65 7.49
CA LEU A 380 -15.36 -14.10 7.86
C LEU A 380 -15.65 -13.86 9.36
N ALA A 381 -14.70 -14.16 10.24
CA ALA A 381 -14.84 -13.88 11.67
C ALA A 381 -15.03 -12.38 11.94
N SER A 382 -14.44 -11.54 11.12
CA SER A 382 -14.55 -10.08 11.27
C SER A 382 -15.92 -9.51 10.88
N VAL A 383 -16.74 -10.26 10.13
CA VAL A 383 -18.14 -9.88 9.82
C VAL A 383 -18.98 -9.72 11.08
N PHE A 384 -18.66 -10.50 12.13
CA PHE A 384 -19.37 -10.48 13.41
C PHE A 384 -18.93 -9.33 14.34
N PHE A 385 -17.97 -8.50 13.94
CA PHE A 385 -17.60 -7.35 14.75
C PHE A 385 -18.78 -6.36 14.85
N PRO A 386 -19.16 -5.95 16.07
CA PRO A 386 -20.23 -4.98 16.26
C PRO A 386 -19.76 -3.59 15.79
N LEU A 387 -20.18 -3.20 14.60
CA LEU A 387 -19.96 -1.88 14.04
C LEU A 387 -21.17 -0.99 14.39
N ARG A 388 -20.94 0.07 15.13
CA ARG A 388 -22.01 1.02 15.52
C ARG A 388 -22.24 1.97 14.35
N ASN A 389 -23.48 2.07 13.86
CA ASN A 389 -23.86 3.10 12.89
C ASN A 389 -23.82 4.47 13.57
N TYR A 390 -23.05 5.39 13.05
CA TYR A 390 -22.93 6.74 13.61
C TYR A 390 -24.18 7.62 13.34
N ASN A 391 -24.96 7.31 12.32
CA ASN A 391 -26.11 8.12 11.90
C ASN A 391 -27.39 7.96 12.76
N SER A 392 -27.45 7.04 13.70
CA SER A 392 -28.68 6.82 14.49
C SER A 392 -28.89 7.76 15.68
N ASN A 393 -27.92 8.62 15.99
CA ASN A 393 -28.00 9.48 17.18
C ASN A 393 -28.17 10.99 16.88
N ILE A 394 -28.07 11.43 15.62
CA ILE A 394 -28.31 12.84 15.26
C ILE A 394 -29.81 13.12 15.05
N GLU A 395 -30.56 12.12 14.56
CA GLU A 395 -32.01 12.26 14.38
C GLU A 395 -32.83 12.09 15.71
N ARG A 396 -32.24 11.50 16.77
CA ARG A 396 -32.92 11.36 18.07
C ARG A 396 -32.64 12.50 19.03
N GLY A 397 -31.69 13.39 18.72
CA GLY A 397 -31.35 14.55 19.54
C GLY A 397 -32.06 15.86 19.15
N VAL A 398 -32.86 15.85 18.07
CA VAL A 398 -33.55 17.06 17.57
C VAL A 398 -35.08 17.07 17.89
N THR A 399 -35.60 16.05 18.57
CA THR A 399 -37.04 15.96 18.91
C THR A 399 -37.34 16.13 20.40
N ASP A 400 -36.35 16.51 21.22
CA ASP A 400 -36.58 16.79 22.66
C ASP A 400 -36.03 18.18 23.09
N GLU A 401 -36.35 19.28 22.33
CA GLU A 401 -36.36 20.66 22.82
C GLU A 401 -37.56 21.41 22.24
#